data_f1f9cebdba0f3d981016f98226e1e6ae
#
_entry.id   f1f9cebdba0f3d981016f98226e1e6ae
#
_cell.length_a   1.000
_cell.length_b   1.000
_cell.length_c   1.000
_cell.angle_alpha   90.00
_cell.angle_beta   90.00
_cell.angle_gamma   90.00
#
_symmetry.space_group_name_H-M   'P 1'
#
loop_
_entity.id
_entity.type
_entity.pdbx_description
1 polymer ?
#
loop_
_entity_poly.entity_id
_entity_poly.type
_entity_poly.pdbx_seq_one_letter_code
_entity_poly.pdbx_strand_id
1 'polypeptide(L)'
;MKIGAWLVCVLVTACVSVHAALTASQTSLLAEARKSPHGILKLDERKYHELLQGPRDYGVFVQMTALHPRFRCGACALLNDPFEQVARGWKSTKRRNDLVFATIDANDGMELFRRMGMTYVPVMNYFPPHVDLPEEYDLSLNGYGADDIAEFVSARIGVSFRPKKPLMPKQTAVYFIPVAFAVALASMIMRQRSWQEGVKTLGLMACVSLVLTFTSGYMWTRIQGAPFMSFEPTGAPIYITAGFQAQYGVESLLLIALYASFVASILVLTRFAPKIESPILQRVVVVAGALALVLQYGLFALMFSYKNPGYPFRLLL
;
A
#
# COMPACT_ATOMS: atom_id res chain seq x y z
N MET A 1 -72.63 0.23 -27.39
CA MET A 1 -71.46 0.98 -26.93
C MET A 1 -70.73 0.25 -25.79
N LYS A 2 -70.04 -0.85 -26.03
CA LYS A 2 -69.25 -1.58 -25.00
C LYS A 2 -68.04 -2.28 -25.57
N ILE A 3 -67.48 -1.82 -26.70
CA ILE A 3 -66.32 -2.42 -27.36
C ILE A 3 -65.05 -1.58 -27.15
N GLY A 4 -65.16 -0.34 -26.65
CA GLY A 4 -64.02 0.54 -26.48
C GLY A 4 -63.19 0.35 -25.20
N ALA A 5 -63.72 -0.34 -24.19
CA ALA A 5 -63.02 -0.47 -22.89
C ALA A 5 -62.03 -1.64 -22.83
N TRP A 6 -62.16 -2.62 -23.72
CA TRP A 6 -61.26 -3.79 -23.76
C TRP A 6 -59.94 -3.58 -24.51
N LEU A 7 -59.92 -2.63 -25.45
CA LEU A 7 -58.71 -2.33 -26.22
C LEU A 7 -57.71 -1.44 -25.45
N VAL A 8 -58.16 -0.67 -24.47
CA VAL A 8 -57.28 0.18 -23.62
C VAL A 8 -56.58 -0.65 -22.54
N CYS A 9 -57.24 -1.73 -22.05
CA CYS A 9 -56.59 -2.59 -21.02
C CYS A 9 -55.52 -3.53 -21.56
N VAL A 10 -55.50 -3.83 -22.84
CA VAL A 10 -54.49 -4.72 -23.47
C VAL A 10 -53.22 -3.95 -23.81
N LEU A 11 -53.26 -2.63 -23.97
CA LEU A 11 -52.10 -1.78 -24.24
C LEU A 11 -51.34 -1.36 -22.97
N VAL A 12 -51.90 -1.49 -21.79
CA VAL A 12 -51.23 -1.12 -20.52
C VAL A 12 -50.48 -2.27 -19.89
N THR A 13 -50.71 -3.52 -20.29
CA THR A 13 -49.99 -4.69 -19.74
C THR A 13 -48.77 -5.12 -20.50
N ALA A 14 -48.33 -4.38 -21.54
CA ALA A 14 -47.11 -4.65 -22.30
C ALA A 14 -45.93 -3.76 -21.92
N CYS A 15 -45.89 -3.19 -20.72
CA CYS A 15 -44.62 -2.83 -20.06
C CYS A 15 -43.96 -4.11 -19.53
N VAL A 16 -43.67 -5.04 -20.42
CA VAL A 16 -42.74 -6.12 -20.14
C VAL A 16 -41.41 -5.44 -19.84
N SER A 17 -41.05 -5.44 -18.57
CA SER A 17 -39.69 -5.14 -18.16
C SER A 17 -38.78 -6.08 -18.94
N VAL A 18 -38.18 -5.62 -20.03
CA VAL A 18 -37.13 -6.35 -20.73
C VAL A 18 -35.96 -6.38 -19.76
N HIS A 19 -35.98 -7.37 -18.86
CA HIS A 19 -34.78 -7.70 -18.10
C HIS A 19 -33.79 -8.21 -19.13
N ALA A 20 -32.72 -7.46 -19.33
CA ALA A 20 -31.64 -7.88 -20.18
C ALA A 20 -31.11 -9.22 -19.68
N ALA A 21 -31.31 -10.29 -20.46
CA ALA A 21 -30.78 -11.59 -20.09
C ALA A 21 -29.25 -11.55 -20.16
N LEU A 22 -28.60 -11.73 -19.04
CA LEU A 22 -27.15 -11.84 -18.95
C LEU A 22 -26.65 -13.02 -19.79
N THR A 23 -25.55 -12.82 -20.51
CA THR A 23 -24.91 -13.92 -21.25
C THR A 23 -24.33 -14.95 -20.27
N ALA A 24 -24.17 -16.20 -20.71
CA ALA A 24 -23.55 -17.26 -19.90
C ALA A 24 -22.13 -16.86 -19.46
N SER A 25 -21.40 -16.15 -20.32
CA SER A 25 -20.07 -15.60 -20.03
C SER A 25 -20.11 -14.55 -18.93
N GLN A 26 -21.01 -13.57 -18.99
CA GLN A 26 -21.17 -12.56 -17.95
C GLN A 26 -21.52 -13.21 -16.59
N THR A 27 -22.41 -14.20 -16.59
CA THR A 27 -22.78 -14.90 -15.35
C THR A 27 -21.59 -15.62 -14.72
N SER A 28 -20.70 -16.22 -15.51
CA SER A 28 -19.48 -16.88 -15.03
C SER A 28 -18.48 -15.87 -14.46
N LEU A 29 -18.30 -14.70 -15.10
CA LEU A 29 -17.42 -13.60 -14.63
C LEU A 29 -17.94 -12.99 -13.32
N LEU A 30 -19.24 -12.80 -13.18
CA LEU A 30 -19.84 -12.36 -11.91
C LEU A 30 -19.63 -13.36 -10.78
N ALA A 31 -19.69 -14.66 -11.07
CA ALA A 31 -19.39 -15.71 -10.10
C ALA A 31 -17.91 -15.71 -9.70
N GLU A 32 -17.00 -15.46 -10.64
CA GLU A 32 -15.57 -15.31 -10.40
C GLU A 32 -15.28 -14.08 -9.49
N ALA A 33 -15.89 -12.92 -9.80
CA ALA A 33 -15.79 -11.72 -8.98
C ALA A 33 -16.23 -11.95 -7.52
N ARG A 34 -17.34 -12.70 -7.32
CA ARG A 34 -17.85 -13.05 -5.98
C ARG A 34 -16.90 -13.94 -5.19
N LYS A 35 -16.21 -14.87 -5.85
CA LYS A 35 -15.22 -15.78 -5.23
C LYS A 35 -13.91 -15.08 -4.89
N SER A 36 -13.57 -14.00 -5.60
CA SER A 36 -12.34 -13.23 -5.35
C SER A 36 -12.27 -12.76 -3.89
N PRO A 37 -11.11 -12.87 -3.21
CA PRO A 37 -10.97 -12.48 -1.79
C PRO A 37 -11.30 -11.00 -1.55
N HIS A 38 -11.01 -10.12 -2.51
CA HIS A 38 -11.26 -8.68 -2.40
C HIS A 38 -12.55 -8.22 -3.11
N GLY A 39 -13.24 -9.12 -3.83
CA GLY A 39 -14.40 -8.75 -4.64
C GLY A 39 -14.03 -8.03 -5.93
N ILE A 40 -12.78 -8.16 -6.39
CA ILE A 40 -12.25 -7.54 -7.60
C ILE A 40 -12.06 -8.63 -8.66
N LEU A 41 -12.61 -8.41 -9.84
CA LEU A 41 -12.40 -9.26 -11.01
C LEU A 41 -11.14 -8.81 -11.74
N LYS A 42 -10.19 -9.72 -11.93
CA LYS A 42 -9.03 -9.48 -12.79
C LYS A 42 -9.43 -9.71 -14.25
N LEU A 43 -9.24 -8.68 -15.06
CA LEU A 43 -9.59 -8.69 -16.47
C LEU A 43 -8.35 -8.87 -17.34
N ASP A 44 -8.51 -9.65 -18.39
CA ASP A 44 -7.74 -9.58 -19.61
C ASP A 44 -8.58 -8.88 -20.71
N GLU A 45 -8.03 -8.67 -21.89
CA GLU A 45 -8.74 -8.01 -22.99
C GLU A 45 -10.05 -8.71 -23.34
N ARG A 46 -10.06 -10.04 -23.40
CA ARG A 46 -11.26 -10.83 -23.71
C ARG A 46 -12.33 -10.65 -22.63
N LYS A 47 -11.97 -10.85 -21.35
CA LYS A 47 -12.89 -10.68 -20.22
C LYS A 47 -13.42 -9.25 -20.12
N TYR A 48 -12.62 -8.25 -20.47
CA TYR A 48 -13.04 -6.84 -20.54
C TYR A 48 -14.20 -6.66 -21.51
N HIS A 49 -14.05 -7.16 -22.73
CA HIS A 49 -15.11 -7.10 -23.71
C HIS A 49 -16.34 -7.91 -23.30
N GLU A 50 -16.17 -9.13 -22.82
CA GLU A 50 -17.27 -9.98 -22.36
C GLU A 50 -18.07 -9.37 -21.20
N LEU A 51 -17.40 -8.66 -20.27
CA LEU A 51 -18.02 -8.02 -19.12
C LEU A 51 -18.82 -6.78 -19.50
N LEU A 52 -18.34 -5.99 -20.48
CA LEU A 52 -18.90 -4.69 -20.83
C LEU A 52 -19.81 -4.73 -22.06
N GLN A 53 -19.63 -5.69 -22.97
CA GLN A 53 -20.45 -5.81 -24.17
C GLN A 53 -21.82 -6.45 -23.87
N GLY A 54 -22.84 -5.85 -24.45
CA GLY A 54 -24.21 -6.36 -24.40
C GLY A 54 -25.05 -5.81 -23.22
N PRO A 55 -26.31 -6.25 -23.17
CA PRO A 55 -27.24 -5.77 -22.16
C PRO A 55 -26.81 -6.24 -20.77
N ARG A 56 -26.66 -5.30 -19.84
CA ARG A 56 -26.30 -5.58 -18.45
C ARG A 56 -27.16 -4.76 -17.52
N ASP A 57 -27.57 -5.36 -16.41
CA ASP A 57 -28.37 -4.76 -15.34
C ASP A 57 -27.53 -4.33 -14.13
N TYR A 58 -26.18 -4.46 -14.23
CA TYR A 58 -25.22 -4.08 -13.22
C TYR A 58 -24.26 -3.01 -13.72
N GLY A 59 -23.78 -2.18 -12.79
CA GLY A 59 -22.68 -1.26 -13.06
C GLY A 59 -21.33 -1.96 -13.00
N VAL A 60 -20.32 -1.40 -13.66
CA VAL A 60 -18.94 -1.89 -13.59
C VAL A 60 -18.01 -0.71 -13.28
N PHE A 61 -17.17 -0.87 -12.27
CA PHE A 61 -16.13 0.10 -11.93
C PHE A 61 -14.77 -0.52 -12.20
N VAL A 62 -14.12 -0.06 -13.28
CA VAL A 62 -12.88 -0.63 -13.79
C VAL A 62 -11.70 0.27 -13.44
N GLN A 63 -10.70 -0.31 -12.81
CA GLN A 63 -9.39 0.31 -12.63
C GLN A 63 -8.43 -0.19 -13.71
N MET A 64 -7.96 0.72 -14.55
CA MET A 64 -6.90 0.47 -15.53
C MET A 64 -5.57 0.88 -14.90
N THR A 65 -4.66 -0.07 -14.73
CA THR A 65 -3.46 0.11 -13.91
C THR A 65 -2.23 -0.53 -14.56
N ALA A 66 -1.04 -0.28 -13.99
CA ALA A 66 0.22 -0.88 -14.41
C ALA A 66 1.04 -1.23 -13.15
N LEU A 67 0.58 -2.24 -12.40
CA LEU A 67 1.20 -2.66 -11.15
C LEU A 67 2.43 -3.54 -11.36
N HIS A 68 2.57 -4.13 -12.56
CA HIS A 68 3.74 -4.97 -12.83
C HIS A 68 5.03 -4.14 -12.70
N PRO A 69 6.08 -4.67 -12.00
CA PRO A 69 7.31 -3.92 -11.67
C PRO A 69 7.98 -3.24 -12.85
N ARG A 70 7.88 -3.81 -14.06
CA ARG A 70 8.47 -3.24 -15.29
C ARG A 70 7.97 -1.84 -15.63
N PHE A 71 6.75 -1.45 -15.20
CA PHE A 71 6.17 -0.13 -15.51
C PHE A 71 6.53 0.94 -14.50
N ARG A 72 7.00 0.59 -13.30
CA ARG A 72 7.40 1.52 -12.22
C ARG A 72 6.35 2.59 -11.92
N CYS A 73 5.06 2.25 -12.02
CA CYS A 73 3.96 3.18 -11.80
C CYS A 73 3.72 3.39 -10.30
N GLY A 74 4.32 4.43 -9.72
CA GLY A 74 4.11 4.79 -8.31
C GLY A 74 2.65 5.19 -8.01
N ALA A 75 2.01 5.94 -8.90
CA ALA A 75 0.61 6.33 -8.76
C ALA A 75 -0.34 5.12 -8.78
N CYS A 76 -0.04 4.10 -9.63
CA CYS A 76 -0.81 2.86 -9.66
C CYS A 76 -0.71 2.12 -8.32
N ALA A 77 0.48 2.05 -7.73
CA ALA A 77 0.69 1.41 -6.44
C ALA A 77 -0.03 2.14 -5.29
N LEU A 78 -0.04 3.48 -5.32
CA LEU A 78 -0.75 4.30 -4.33
C LEU A 78 -2.27 4.11 -4.40
N LEU A 79 -2.82 3.97 -5.59
CA LEU A 79 -4.27 3.86 -5.80
C LEU A 79 -4.81 2.43 -5.59
N ASN A 80 -3.95 1.41 -5.67
CA ASN A 80 -4.38 0.02 -5.56
C ASN A 80 -4.99 -0.31 -4.19
N ASP A 81 -4.35 0.08 -3.09
CA ASP A 81 -4.85 -0.19 -1.73
C ASP A 81 -6.20 0.51 -1.46
N PRO A 82 -6.42 1.82 -1.77
CA PRO A 82 -7.73 2.46 -1.70
C PRO A 82 -8.81 1.72 -2.51
N PHE A 83 -8.51 1.36 -3.76
CA PHE A 83 -9.45 0.64 -4.61
C PHE A 83 -9.86 -0.71 -4.01
N GLU A 84 -8.91 -1.49 -3.49
CA GLU A 84 -9.20 -2.74 -2.79
C GLU A 84 -10.07 -2.55 -1.54
N GLN A 85 -9.86 -1.48 -0.78
CA GLN A 85 -10.64 -1.18 0.43
C GLN A 85 -12.10 -0.88 0.07
N VAL A 86 -12.33 -0.14 -1.01
CA VAL A 86 -13.67 0.18 -1.52
C VAL A 86 -14.37 -1.09 -2.01
N ALA A 87 -13.71 -1.89 -2.83
CA ALA A 87 -14.25 -3.15 -3.34
C ALA A 87 -14.62 -4.13 -2.21
N ARG A 88 -13.78 -4.24 -1.17
CA ARG A 88 -14.11 -5.05 0.03
C ARG A 88 -15.28 -4.49 0.81
N GLY A 89 -15.39 -3.16 0.90
CA GLY A 89 -16.55 -2.48 1.51
C GLY A 89 -17.82 -2.81 0.78
N TRP A 90 -17.81 -2.67 -0.55
CA TRP A 90 -18.96 -2.99 -1.41
C TRP A 90 -19.37 -4.46 -1.33
N LYS A 91 -18.41 -5.38 -1.38
CA LYS A 91 -18.66 -6.83 -1.27
C LYS A 91 -19.48 -7.20 -0.02
N SER A 92 -19.36 -6.44 1.05
CA SER A 92 -20.09 -6.68 2.31
C SER A 92 -21.49 -6.09 2.33
N THR A 93 -21.92 -5.34 1.31
CA THR A 93 -23.26 -4.75 1.20
C THR A 93 -24.30 -5.80 0.75
N LYS A 94 -25.58 -5.53 1.04
CA LYS A 94 -26.69 -6.38 0.57
C LYS A 94 -26.87 -6.28 -0.96
N ARG A 95 -26.55 -5.13 -1.55
CA ARG A 95 -26.69 -4.82 -2.99
C ARG A 95 -25.40 -5.08 -3.79
N ARG A 96 -24.58 -5.99 -3.32
CA ARG A 96 -23.28 -6.35 -3.94
C ARG A 96 -23.36 -6.80 -5.40
N ASN A 97 -24.54 -7.16 -5.88
CA ASN A 97 -24.76 -7.60 -7.27
C ASN A 97 -24.98 -6.44 -8.24
N ASP A 98 -25.25 -5.25 -7.74
CA ASP A 98 -25.59 -4.08 -8.57
C ASP A 98 -24.35 -3.41 -9.15
N LEU A 99 -23.17 -3.72 -8.61
CA LEU A 99 -21.89 -3.20 -9.09
C LEU A 99 -20.79 -4.26 -8.99
N VAL A 100 -19.96 -4.32 -10.03
CA VAL A 100 -18.76 -5.15 -10.11
C VAL A 100 -17.52 -4.27 -10.12
N PHE A 101 -16.58 -4.55 -9.21
CA PHE A 101 -15.26 -3.97 -9.24
C PHE A 101 -14.34 -4.85 -10.07
N ALA A 102 -13.61 -4.23 -10.99
CA ALA A 102 -12.72 -4.94 -11.88
C ALA A 102 -11.39 -4.19 -12.03
N THR A 103 -10.32 -4.91 -12.31
CA THR A 103 -9.00 -4.32 -12.59
C THR A 103 -8.40 -4.97 -13.82
N ILE A 104 -7.76 -4.16 -14.66
CA ILE A 104 -6.95 -4.63 -15.78
C ILE A 104 -5.56 -4.02 -15.67
N ASP A 105 -4.54 -4.87 -15.67
CA ASP A 105 -3.14 -4.45 -15.67
C ASP A 105 -2.65 -4.27 -17.11
N ALA A 106 -1.82 -3.27 -17.34
CA ALA A 106 -1.20 -3.04 -18.64
C ALA A 106 -0.38 -4.26 -19.10
N ASN A 107 0.06 -5.13 -18.19
CA ASN A 107 0.73 -6.37 -18.55
C ASN A 107 -0.19 -7.35 -19.28
N ASP A 108 -1.47 -7.40 -18.89
CA ASP A 108 -2.45 -8.38 -19.37
C ASP A 108 -3.39 -7.79 -20.44
N GLY A 109 -3.40 -6.46 -20.60
CA GLY A 109 -4.27 -5.73 -21.52
C GLY A 109 -3.57 -4.67 -22.39
N MET A 110 -2.28 -4.81 -22.69
CA MET A 110 -1.51 -3.82 -23.44
C MET A 110 -2.16 -3.41 -24.78
N GLU A 111 -2.69 -4.39 -25.51
CA GLU A 111 -3.33 -4.13 -26.79
C GLU A 111 -4.63 -3.33 -26.65
N LEU A 112 -5.42 -3.62 -25.62
CA LEU A 112 -6.61 -2.85 -25.27
C LEU A 112 -6.24 -1.39 -24.95
N PHE A 113 -5.20 -1.16 -24.14
CA PHE A 113 -4.74 0.20 -23.79
C PHE A 113 -4.30 0.98 -25.04
N ARG A 114 -3.61 0.31 -25.98
CA ARG A 114 -3.20 0.91 -27.24
C ARG A 114 -4.41 1.27 -28.12
N ARG A 115 -5.40 0.37 -28.25
CA ARG A 115 -6.62 0.63 -29.02
C ARG A 115 -7.46 1.76 -28.43
N MET A 116 -7.50 1.87 -27.11
CA MET A 116 -8.19 2.97 -26.41
C MET A 116 -7.41 4.29 -26.46
N GLY A 117 -6.21 4.31 -27.03
CA GLY A 117 -5.38 5.51 -27.09
C GLY A 117 -4.92 6.02 -25.71
N MET A 118 -4.82 5.13 -24.72
CA MET A 118 -4.46 5.53 -23.37
C MET A 118 -3.00 5.96 -23.29
N THR A 119 -2.77 7.20 -22.86
CA THR A 119 -1.43 7.80 -22.74
C THR A 119 -0.91 7.78 -21.30
N TYR A 120 -1.79 7.60 -20.31
CA TYR A 120 -1.46 7.59 -18.90
C TYR A 120 -2.26 6.54 -18.11
N VAL A 121 -1.72 6.11 -17.01
CA VAL A 121 -2.33 5.25 -15.98
C VAL A 121 -1.91 5.76 -14.59
N PRO A 122 -2.70 5.57 -13.52
CA PRO A 122 -3.96 4.83 -13.45
C PRO A 122 -5.17 5.65 -13.92
N VAL A 123 -6.15 4.96 -14.51
CA VAL A 123 -7.46 5.52 -14.89
C VAL A 123 -8.54 4.65 -14.30
N MET A 124 -9.60 5.26 -13.78
CA MET A 124 -10.77 4.55 -13.26
C MET A 124 -12.03 4.99 -13.99
N ASN A 125 -12.76 4.02 -14.53
CA ASN A 125 -13.96 4.26 -15.32
C ASN A 125 -15.16 3.55 -14.69
N TYR A 126 -16.24 4.30 -14.53
CA TYR A 126 -17.53 3.77 -14.14
C TYR A 126 -18.42 3.57 -15.37
N PHE A 127 -18.93 2.38 -15.55
CA PHE A 127 -19.88 2.02 -16.61
C PHE A 127 -21.26 1.80 -15.96
N PRO A 128 -22.23 2.69 -16.17
CA PRO A 128 -23.59 2.52 -15.64
C PRO A 128 -24.30 1.28 -16.23
N PRO A 129 -25.32 0.74 -15.56
CA PRO A 129 -26.20 -0.27 -16.16
C PRO A 129 -26.82 0.26 -17.46
N HIS A 130 -26.96 -0.59 -18.46
CA HIS A 130 -27.58 -0.29 -19.78
C HIS A 130 -26.91 0.81 -20.61
N VAL A 131 -25.77 1.34 -20.19
CA VAL A 131 -25.04 2.42 -20.90
C VAL A 131 -23.59 1.98 -21.15
N ASP A 132 -23.16 2.09 -22.41
CA ASP A 132 -21.79 1.67 -22.79
C ASP A 132 -20.74 2.80 -22.66
N LEU A 133 -21.18 4.04 -22.46
CA LEU A 133 -20.31 5.18 -22.25
C LEU A 133 -19.76 5.19 -20.83
N PRO A 134 -18.42 5.17 -20.66
CA PRO A 134 -17.81 5.27 -19.35
C PRO A 134 -17.87 6.70 -18.81
N GLU A 135 -18.03 6.81 -17.49
CA GLU A 135 -17.79 8.02 -16.73
C GLU A 135 -16.42 7.89 -16.07
N GLU A 136 -15.47 8.75 -16.42
CA GLU A 136 -14.14 8.73 -15.85
C GLU A 136 -14.14 9.31 -14.43
N TYR A 137 -13.48 8.64 -13.50
CA TYR A 137 -13.20 9.15 -12.17
C TYR A 137 -11.97 10.06 -12.24
N ASP A 138 -12.17 11.36 -12.19
CA ASP A 138 -11.08 12.33 -12.17
C ASP A 138 -10.40 12.33 -10.80
N LEU A 139 -9.18 11.81 -10.77
CA LEU A 139 -8.36 11.73 -9.58
C LEU A 139 -7.98 13.11 -9.01
N SER A 140 -7.89 14.12 -9.87
CA SER A 140 -7.50 15.48 -9.47
C SER A 140 -8.64 16.21 -8.76
N LEU A 141 -9.88 15.94 -9.16
CA LEU A 141 -11.07 16.57 -8.59
C LEU A 141 -11.60 15.80 -7.38
N ASN A 142 -11.62 14.47 -7.46
CA ASN A 142 -12.28 13.63 -6.46
C ASN A 142 -11.34 13.08 -5.39
N GLY A 143 -10.00 13.13 -5.61
CA GLY A 143 -9.01 12.66 -4.63
C GLY A 143 -8.58 11.20 -4.83
N TYR A 144 -7.64 10.76 -3.99
CA TYR A 144 -6.99 9.43 -4.08
C TYR A 144 -7.41 8.49 -2.93
N GLY A 145 -8.25 8.96 -2.02
CA GLY A 145 -8.65 8.24 -0.82
C GLY A 145 -9.71 7.16 -1.08
N ALA A 146 -9.74 6.15 -0.22
CA ALA A 146 -10.79 5.14 -0.30
C ALA A 146 -12.18 5.73 0.00
N ASP A 147 -12.27 6.74 0.86
CA ASP A 147 -13.53 7.40 1.19
C ASP A 147 -14.04 8.20 -0.01
N ASP A 148 -13.15 8.90 -0.74
CA ASP A 148 -13.47 9.69 -1.92
C ASP A 148 -14.02 8.80 -3.05
N ILE A 149 -13.35 7.68 -3.31
CA ILE A 149 -13.82 6.70 -4.30
C ILE A 149 -15.17 6.10 -3.89
N ALA A 150 -15.36 5.79 -2.60
CA ALA A 150 -16.63 5.24 -2.11
C ALA A 150 -17.77 6.26 -2.20
N GLU A 151 -17.50 7.54 -1.98
CA GLU A 151 -18.47 8.63 -2.13
C GLU A 151 -18.91 8.76 -3.59
N PHE A 152 -17.95 8.79 -4.52
CA PHE A 152 -18.24 8.82 -5.96
C PHE A 152 -19.15 7.66 -6.40
N VAL A 153 -18.78 6.44 -6.01
CA VAL A 153 -19.55 5.22 -6.33
C VAL A 153 -20.94 5.26 -5.69
N SER A 154 -21.03 5.68 -4.42
CA SER A 154 -22.27 5.78 -3.67
C SER A 154 -23.27 6.74 -4.32
N ALA A 155 -22.79 7.88 -4.82
CA ALA A 155 -23.60 8.88 -5.50
C ALA A 155 -24.25 8.34 -6.79
N ARG A 156 -23.54 7.44 -7.54
CA ARG A 156 -24.02 6.89 -8.81
C ARG A 156 -24.98 5.72 -8.62
N ILE A 157 -24.77 4.92 -7.57
CA ILE A 157 -25.59 3.70 -7.32
C ILE A 157 -26.75 4.01 -6.37
N GLY A 158 -26.74 5.15 -5.69
CA GLY A 158 -27.74 5.52 -4.69
C GLY A 158 -27.68 4.66 -3.41
N VAL A 159 -26.51 4.07 -3.10
CA VAL A 159 -26.28 3.26 -1.91
C VAL A 159 -25.04 3.74 -1.17
N SER A 160 -25.24 4.25 0.03
CA SER A 160 -24.14 4.63 0.89
C SER A 160 -23.48 3.39 1.50
N PHE A 161 -22.17 3.26 1.36
CA PHE A 161 -21.35 2.23 2.00
C PHE A 161 -20.01 2.82 2.44
N ARG A 162 -19.32 2.10 3.31
CA ARG A 162 -17.99 2.53 3.79
C ARG A 162 -16.91 1.57 3.31
N PRO A 163 -15.76 2.08 2.88
CA PRO A 163 -14.62 1.27 2.53
C PRO A 163 -14.14 0.47 3.74
N LYS A 164 -13.76 -0.78 3.52
CA LYS A 164 -13.25 -1.65 4.58
C LYS A 164 -11.73 -1.44 4.72
N LYS A 165 -11.36 -0.47 5.56
CA LYS A 165 -9.97 -0.17 5.86
C LYS A 165 -9.36 -1.31 6.69
N PRO A 166 -8.10 -1.72 6.45
CA PRO A 166 -7.41 -2.66 7.32
C PRO A 166 -7.22 -2.03 8.70
N LEU A 167 -7.32 -2.83 9.77
CA LEU A 167 -7.09 -2.39 11.14
C LEU A 167 -5.71 -1.74 11.33
N MET A 168 -4.71 -2.23 10.59
CA MET A 168 -3.39 -1.61 10.49
C MET A 168 -2.96 -1.56 9.02
N PRO A 169 -2.63 -0.39 8.46
CA PRO A 169 -1.98 -0.30 7.17
C PRO A 169 -0.69 -1.14 7.18
N LYS A 170 -0.42 -1.90 6.11
CA LYS A 170 0.78 -2.76 6.00
C LYS A 170 2.07 -1.99 6.33
N GLN A 171 2.12 -0.72 5.95
CA GLN A 171 3.24 0.18 6.23
C GLN A 171 3.43 0.49 7.72
N THR A 172 2.37 0.60 8.51
CA THR A 172 2.47 0.90 9.94
C THR A 172 2.83 -0.31 10.78
N ALA A 173 2.44 -1.52 10.37
CA ALA A 173 2.80 -2.75 11.08
C ALA A 173 4.33 -2.92 11.22
N VAL A 174 5.08 -2.55 10.18
CA VAL A 174 6.55 -2.62 10.18
C VAL A 174 7.17 -1.70 11.24
N TYR A 175 6.53 -0.57 11.55
CA TYR A 175 7.02 0.36 12.57
C TYR A 175 6.65 -0.07 14.01
N PHE A 176 5.56 -0.82 14.16
CA PHE A 176 5.16 -1.33 15.50
C PHE A 176 6.03 -2.48 15.99
N ILE A 177 6.60 -3.28 15.10
CA ILE A 177 7.45 -4.42 15.49
C ILE A 177 8.68 -3.95 16.32
N PRO A 178 9.52 -3.01 15.85
CA PRO A 178 10.67 -2.55 16.63
C PRO A 178 10.26 -1.81 17.91
N VAL A 179 9.14 -1.08 17.89
CA VAL A 179 8.62 -0.43 19.10
C VAL A 179 8.12 -1.46 20.12
N ALA A 180 7.37 -2.47 19.71
CA ALA A 180 6.93 -3.55 20.56
C ALA A 180 8.11 -4.35 21.14
N PHE A 181 9.14 -4.60 20.33
CA PHE A 181 10.36 -5.26 20.79
C PHE A 181 11.11 -4.40 21.80
N ALA A 182 11.25 -3.10 21.59
CA ALA A 182 11.85 -2.16 22.52
C ALA A 182 11.08 -2.09 23.86
N VAL A 183 9.75 -2.07 23.79
CA VAL A 183 8.87 -2.09 25.00
C VAL A 183 8.99 -3.43 25.75
N ALA A 184 9.02 -4.55 25.02
CA ALA A 184 9.21 -5.87 25.63
C ALA A 184 10.59 -5.98 26.31
N LEU A 185 11.65 -5.51 25.67
CA LEU A 185 13.01 -5.47 26.23
C LEU A 185 13.05 -4.56 27.48
N ALA A 186 12.43 -3.38 27.42
CA ALA A 186 12.31 -2.46 28.53
C ALA A 186 11.53 -3.07 29.70
N SER A 187 10.43 -3.78 29.42
CA SER A 187 9.64 -4.47 30.47
C SER A 187 10.42 -5.59 31.15
N MET A 188 11.25 -6.31 30.38
CA MET A 188 12.12 -7.35 30.89
C MET A 188 13.22 -6.78 31.83
N ILE A 189 13.80 -5.65 31.46
CA ILE A 189 14.78 -4.92 32.28
C ILE A 189 14.13 -4.37 33.57
N MET A 190 12.90 -3.84 33.43
CA MET A 190 12.15 -3.29 34.60
C MET A 190 11.76 -4.34 35.61
N ARG A 191 11.57 -5.59 35.20
CA ARG A 191 11.20 -6.69 36.12
C ARG A 191 12.29 -7.02 37.13
N GLN A 192 13.52 -6.60 36.91
CA GLN A 192 14.69 -6.85 37.77
C GLN A 192 15.13 -5.63 38.62
N ARG A 193 14.47 -4.47 38.48
CA ARG A 193 14.91 -3.22 39.08
C ARG A 193 13.80 -2.52 39.85
N SER A 194 14.18 -1.58 40.77
CA SER A 194 13.18 -0.76 41.46
C SER A 194 12.35 0.08 40.49
N TRP A 195 11.07 0.34 40.83
CA TRP A 195 10.13 1.09 39.97
C TRP A 195 10.68 2.44 39.48
N GLN A 196 11.37 3.18 40.37
CA GLN A 196 11.91 4.50 40.03
C GLN A 196 13.03 4.45 38.99
N GLU A 197 13.91 3.44 39.04
CA GLU A 197 14.96 3.25 38.06
C GLU A 197 14.40 2.74 36.70
N GLY A 198 13.33 1.96 36.80
CA GLY A 198 12.61 1.48 35.61
C GLY A 198 12.00 2.64 34.78
N VAL A 199 11.32 3.57 35.45
CA VAL A 199 10.72 4.75 34.82
C VAL A 199 11.79 5.66 34.17
N LYS A 200 12.92 5.89 34.85
CA LYS A 200 14.05 6.65 34.28
C LYS A 200 14.62 5.99 33.02
N THR A 201 14.78 4.66 33.03
CA THR A 201 15.31 3.91 31.92
C THR A 201 14.34 3.94 30.72
N LEU A 202 13.02 3.80 30.95
CA LEU A 202 12.00 3.95 29.92
C LEU A 202 12.00 5.34 29.29
N GLY A 203 12.09 6.39 30.11
CA GLY A 203 12.17 7.76 29.63
C GLY A 203 13.41 7.98 28.74
N LEU A 204 14.56 7.47 29.15
CA LEU A 204 15.78 7.54 28.36
C LEU A 204 15.65 6.78 27.02
N MET A 205 15.09 5.57 27.03
CA MET A 205 14.87 4.78 25.82
C MET A 205 13.88 5.47 24.87
N ALA A 206 12.82 6.07 25.40
CA ALA A 206 11.87 6.85 24.60
C ALA A 206 12.53 8.04 23.93
N CYS A 207 13.34 8.82 24.69
CA CYS A 207 14.11 9.94 24.13
C CYS A 207 15.07 9.48 23.03
N VAL A 208 15.85 8.42 23.26
CA VAL A 208 16.78 7.89 22.26
C VAL A 208 16.03 7.42 21.01
N SER A 209 14.92 6.67 21.17
CA SER A 209 14.11 6.21 20.04
C SER A 209 13.55 7.38 19.22
N LEU A 210 13.11 8.44 19.89
CA LEU A 210 12.60 9.65 19.26
C LEU A 210 13.69 10.36 18.46
N VAL A 211 14.87 10.56 19.06
CA VAL A 211 16.04 11.15 18.38
C VAL A 211 16.44 10.33 17.15
N LEU A 212 16.54 9.00 17.29
CA LEU A 212 16.89 8.11 16.17
C LEU A 212 15.87 8.18 15.03
N THR A 213 14.58 8.26 15.36
CA THR A 213 13.51 8.37 14.35
C THR A 213 13.59 9.70 13.61
N PHE A 214 13.81 10.82 14.30
CA PHE A 214 13.90 12.12 13.66
C PHE A 214 15.18 12.28 12.82
N THR A 215 16.31 11.77 13.29
CA THR A 215 17.60 11.86 12.57
C THR A 215 17.68 10.92 11.36
N SER A 216 16.86 9.85 11.31
CA SER A 216 16.85 8.89 10.18
C SER A 216 16.19 9.40 8.89
N GLY A 217 15.61 10.61 8.90
CA GLY A 217 14.84 11.14 7.78
C GLY A 217 13.41 10.59 7.67
N TYR A 218 12.91 9.88 8.69
CA TYR A 218 11.56 9.32 8.70
C TYR A 218 10.47 10.37 8.46
N MET A 219 10.58 11.55 9.10
CA MET A 219 9.62 12.64 8.91
C MET A 219 9.61 13.16 7.48
N TRP A 220 10.78 13.27 6.85
CA TRP A 220 10.90 13.67 5.46
C TRP A 220 10.18 12.69 4.52
N THR A 221 10.41 11.38 4.67
CA THR A 221 9.73 10.36 3.85
C THR A 221 8.22 10.39 4.01
N ARG A 222 7.70 10.75 5.20
CA ARG A 222 6.27 10.88 5.45
C ARG A 222 5.65 12.12 4.82
N ILE A 223 6.33 13.26 4.90
CA ILE A 223 5.87 14.53 4.32
C ILE A 223 5.88 14.45 2.79
N GLN A 224 6.91 13.86 2.21
CA GLN A 224 7.04 13.72 0.76
C GLN A 224 6.20 12.57 0.16
N GLY A 225 5.53 11.77 0.98
CA GLY A 225 4.80 10.60 0.49
C GLY A 225 5.68 9.56 -0.20
N ALA A 226 6.97 9.49 0.17
CA ALA A 226 7.93 8.60 -0.46
C ALA A 226 7.48 7.12 -0.35
N PRO A 227 7.65 6.30 -1.40
CA PRO A 227 7.31 4.89 -1.36
C PRO A 227 8.16 4.15 -0.33
N PHE A 228 7.61 3.07 0.22
CA PHE A 228 8.33 2.26 1.21
C PHE A 228 9.58 1.62 0.64
N MET A 229 9.49 1.06 -0.58
CA MET A 229 10.60 0.50 -1.37
C MET A 229 10.26 0.61 -2.86
N SER A 230 11.24 0.45 -3.72
CA SER A 230 11.06 0.35 -5.17
C SER A 230 11.61 -0.97 -5.68
N PHE A 231 11.36 -1.27 -6.96
CA PHE A 231 11.84 -2.47 -7.62
C PHE A 231 12.55 -2.09 -8.91
N GLU A 232 13.63 -2.79 -9.23
CA GLU A 232 14.26 -2.71 -10.55
C GLU A 232 13.35 -3.26 -11.65
N PRO A 233 13.63 -2.95 -12.93
CA PRO A 233 12.96 -3.60 -14.07
C PRO A 233 13.07 -5.12 -14.06
N THR A 234 14.12 -5.63 -13.44
CA THR A 234 14.39 -7.07 -13.23
C THR A 234 13.54 -7.69 -12.12
N GLY A 235 12.77 -6.85 -11.36
CA GLY A 235 12.00 -7.29 -10.20
C GLY A 235 12.79 -7.32 -8.89
N ALA A 236 14.08 -6.98 -8.89
CA ALA A 236 14.88 -6.94 -7.68
C ALA A 236 14.48 -5.73 -6.79
N PRO A 237 14.35 -5.89 -5.46
CA PRO A 237 13.99 -4.81 -4.56
C PRO A 237 15.14 -3.81 -4.41
N ILE A 238 14.84 -2.51 -4.54
CA ILE A 238 15.77 -1.41 -4.28
C ILE A 238 15.48 -0.87 -2.88
N TYR A 239 16.43 -1.03 -1.98
CA TYR A 239 16.31 -0.59 -0.58
C TYR A 239 16.83 0.82 -0.37
N ILE A 240 17.82 1.27 -1.15
CA ILE A 240 18.45 2.58 -1.05
C ILE A 240 18.31 3.27 -2.39
N THR A 241 17.76 4.49 -2.37
CA THR A 241 17.63 5.28 -3.60
C THR A 241 18.95 5.98 -3.95
N ALA A 242 19.28 6.05 -5.22
CA ALA A 242 20.36 6.87 -5.71
C ALA A 242 20.01 8.37 -5.59
N GLY A 243 20.97 9.19 -5.19
CA GLY A 243 20.79 10.63 -5.03
C GLY A 243 20.35 11.05 -3.62
N PHE A 244 20.80 12.23 -3.20
CA PHE A 244 20.60 12.74 -1.83
C PHE A 244 19.24 13.44 -1.62
N GLN A 245 18.48 13.72 -2.69
CA GLN A 245 17.18 14.38 -2.61
C GLN A 245 16.01 13.41 -2.49
N ALA A 246 16.24 12.11 -2.53
CA ALA A 246 15.22 11.09 -2.41
C ALA A 246 15.58 10.06 -1.34
N GLN A 247 14.57 9.51 -0.65
CA GLN A 247 14.75 8.51 0.39
C GLN A 247 13.54 7.59 0.43
N TYR A 248 13.77 6.26 0.53
CA TYR A 248 12.69 5.29 0.72
C TYR A 248 12.38 5.06 2.21
N GLY A 249 11.17 4.60 2.51
CA GLY A 249 10.80 4.28 3.89
C GLY A 249 11.69 3.20 4.52
N VAL A 250 12.09 2.18 3.75
CA VAL A 250 13.04 1.13 4.19
C VAL A 250 14.40 1.71 4.54
N GLU A 251 14.88 2.69 3.79
CA GLU A 251 16.15 3.36 4.05
C GLU A 251 16.18 4.04 5.42
N SER A 252 15.07 4.69 5.81
CA SER A 252 14.93 5.26 7.16
C SER A 252 15.07 4.20 8.25
N LEU A 253 14.51 3.01 8.04
CA LEU A 253 14.64 1.90 9.01
C LEU A 253 16.06 1.36 9.10
N LEU A 254 16.75 1.24 7.95
CA LEU A 254 18.16 0.83 7.92
C LEU A 254 19.04 1.83 8.67
N LEU A 255 18.78 3.14 8.50
CA LEU A 255 19.48 4.20 9.22
C LEU A 255 19.20 4.16 10.73
N ILE A 256 17.93 3.94 11.14
CA ILE A 256 17.59 3.76 12.57
C ILE A 256 18.36 2.58 13.16
N ALA A 257 18.38 1.44 12.47
CA ALA A 257 19.09 0.25 12.94
C ALA A 257 20.62 0.50 13.04
N LEU A 258 21.18 1.18 12.06
CA LEU A 258 22.61 1.53 12.06
C LEU A 258 22.94 2.49 13.21
N TYR A 259 22.17 3.56 13.42
CA TYR A 259 22.39 4.48 14.54
C TYR A 259 22.17 3.80 15.89
N ALA A 260 21.15 2.94 16.02
CA ALA A 260 20.94 2.16 17.23
C ALA A 260 22.12 1.23 17.54
N SER A 261 22.72 0.63 16.50
CA SER A 261 23.91 -0.20 16.67
C SER A 261 25.15 0.59 17.15
N PHE A 262 25.33 1.84 16.66
CA PHE A 262 26.36 2.74 17.19
C PHE A 262 26.16 3.02 18.69
N VAL A 263 24.93 3.40 19.07
CA VAL A 263 24.59 3.65 20.49
C VAL A 263 24.85 2.41 21.33
N ALA A 264 24.44 1.23 20.85
CA ALA A 264 24.68 -0.03 21.55
C ALA A 264 26.16 -0.32 21.76
N SER A 265 26.98 -0.15 20.72
CA SER A 265 28.43 -0.35 20.78
C SER A 265 29.09 0.60 21.79
N ILE A 266 28.70 1.88 21.79
CA ILE A 266 29.19 2.86 22.75
C ILE A 266 28.77 2.49 24.17
N LEU A 267 27.53 2.07 24.38
CA LEU A 267 27.06 1.63 25.72
C LEU A 267 27.80 0.38 26.20
N VAL A 268 28.08 -0.58 25.31
CA VAL A 268 28.89 -1.75 25.64
C VAL A 268 30.27 -1.33 26.11
N LEU A 269 30.95 -0.45 25.38
CA LEU A 269 32.29 0.00 25.73
C LEU A 269 32.34 0.84 27.01
N THR A 270 31.33 1.71 27.22
CA THR A 270 31.36 2.70 28.32
C THR A 270 30.72 2.20 29.61
N ARG A 271 29.68 1.34 29.52
CA ARG A 271 28.89 0.90 30.66
C ARG A 271 29.08 -0.57 31.04
N PHE A 272 29.27 -1.45 30.06
CA PHE A 272 29.37 -2.89 30.30
C PHE A 272 30.80 -3.38 30.41
N ALA A 273 31.69 -2.98 29.50
CA ALA A 273 33.07 -3.44 29.50
C ALA A 273 33.82 -3.14 30.82
N PRO A 274 33.65 -1.95 31.49
CA PRO A 274 34.32 -1.69 32.78
C PRO A 274 33.84 -2.55 33.91
N LYS A 275 32.69 -3.20 33.83
CA LYS A 275 32.09 -4.04 34.87
C LYS A 275 32.49 -5.51 34.79
N ILE A 276 33.28 -5.88 33.78
CA ILE A 276 33.71 -7.27 33.55
C ILE A 276 34.91 -7.53 34.47
N GLU A 277 34.76 -8.48 35.36
CA GLU A 277 35.80 -8.85 36.37
C GLU A 277 37.00 -9.56 35.71
N SER A 278 36.75 -10.36 34.65
CA SER A 278 37.81 -11.07 33.96
C SER A 278 38.59 -10.15 33.01
N PRO A 279 39.91 -9.92 33.22
CA PRO A 279 40.69 -9.02 32.40
C PRO A 279 40.83 -9.49 30.94
N ILE A 280 40.80 -10.80 30.71
CA ILE A 280 40.85 -11.35 29.32
C ILE A 280 39.53 -11.06 28.60
N LEU A 281 38.40 -11.35 29.22
CA LEU A 281 37.09 -11.12 28.63
C LEU A 281 36.85 -9.62 28.41
N GLN A 282 37.28 -8.77 29.34
CA GLN A 282 37.19 -7.32 29.20
C GLN A 282 37.95 -6.83 27.95
N ARG A 283 39.20 -7.28 27.76
CA ARG A 283 39.98 -6.94 26.55
C ARG A 283 39.30 -7.39 25.27
N VAL A 284 38.78 -8.61 25.23
CA VAL A 284 38.05 -9.13 24.07
C VAL A 284 36.85 -8.29 23.75
N VAL A 285 36.04 -7.92 24.76
CA VAL A 285 34.83 -7.08 24.56
C VAL A 285 35.21 -5.69 24.07
N VAL A 286 36.27 -5.09 24.60
CA VAL A 286 36.75 -3.76 24.16
C VAL A 286 37.21 -3.80 22.72
N VAL A 287 38.04 -4.78 22.35
CA VAL A 287 38.52 -4.93 20.95
C VAL A 287 37.35 -5.20 19.99
N ALA A 288 36.45 -6.12 20.36
CA ALA A 288 35.27 -6.42 19.54
C ALA A 288 34.35 -5.20 19.37
N GLY A 289 34.12 -4.44 20.42
CA GLY A 289 33.33 -3.20 20.38
C GLY A 289 33.99 -2.11 19.53
N ALA A 290 35.29 -1.96 19.60
CA ALA A 290 36.02 -1.02 18.75
C ALA A 290 35.97 -1.42 17.25
N LEU A 291 36.16 -2.71 16.96
CA LEU A 291 36.02 -3.23 15.59
C LEU A 291 34.59 -3.06 15.08
N ALA A 292 33.58 -3.31 15.92
CA ALA A 292 32.18 -3.07 15.54
C ALA A 292 31.94 -1.61 15.16
N LEU A 293 32.47 -0.63 15.90
CA LEU A 293 32.35 0.80 15.57
C LEU A 293 33.00 1.13 14.22
N VAL A 294 34.17 0.56 13.92
CA VAL A 294 34.85 0.77 12.63
C VAL A 294 34.02 0.19 11.48
N LEU A 295 33.48 -1.02 11.64
CA LEU A 295 32.61 -1.65 10.63
C LEU A 295 31.31 -0.88 10.42
N GLN A 296 30.67 -0.44 11.49
CA GLN A 296 29.45 0.39 11.42
C GLN A 296 29.71 1.71 10.69
N TYR A 297 30.86 2.36 10.98
CA TYR A 297 31.24 3.57 10.26
C TYR A 297 31.53 3.29 8.78
N GLY A 298 32.15 2.16 8.45
CA GLY A 298 32.36 1.73 7.08
C GLY A 298 31.04 1.52 6.33
N LEU A 299 30.06 0.86 6.95
CA LEU A 299 28.70 0.69 6.38
C LEU A 299 28.00 2.04 6.17
N PHE A 300 28.12 2.94 7.13
CA PHE A 300 27.59 4.30 7.02
C PHE A 300 28.22 5.05 5.83
N ALA A 301 29.53 5.03 5.72
CA ALA A 301 30.25 5.66 4.62
C ALA A 301 29.88 5.06 3.25
N LEU A 302 29.69 3.74 3.15
CA LEU A 302 29.21 3.07 1.94
C LEU A 302 27.80 3.51 1.54
N MET A 303 26.86 3.61 2.48
CA MET A 303 25.52 4.11 2.19
C MET A 303 25.55 5.55 1.66
N PHE A 304 26.35 6.41 2.25
CA PHE A 304 26.48 7.80 1.83
C PHE A 304 27.21 7.95 0.49
N SER A 305 28.23 7.15 0.22
CA SER A 305 28.93 7.16 -1.08
C SER A 305 28.04 6.68 -2.21
N TYR A 306 27.13 5.71 -1.94
CA TYR A 306 26.14 5.29 -2.90
C TYR A 306 25.13 6.40 -3.25
N LYS A 307 24.73 7.20 -2.26
CA LYS A 307 23.82 8.34 -2.46
C LYS A 307 24.51 9.55 -3.10
N ASN A 308 25.75 9.77 -2.77
CA ASN A 308 26.54 10.90 -3.27
C ASN A 308 27.91 10.39 -3.74
N PRO A 309 28.13 10.21 -5.04
CA PRO A 309 29.43 9.77 -5.59
C PRO A 309 30.60 10.69 -5.23
N GLY A 310 30.33 11.96 -4.88
CA GLY A 310 31.32 12.93 -4.41
C GLY A 310 31.64 12.87 -2.90
N TYR A 311 31.10 11.89 -2.16
CA TYR A 311 31.34 11.77 -0.72
C TYR A 311 32.80 11.43 -0.44
N PRO A 312 33.54 12.28 0.33
CA PRO A 312 34.99 12.18 0.42
C PRO A 312 35.50 11.08 1.35
N PHE A 313 34.67 10.55 2.24
CA PHE A 313 35.08 9.59 3.26
C PHE A 313 34.84 8.15 2.81
N ARG A 314 35.88 7.46 2.35
CA ARG A 314 35.86 6.05 1.95
C ARG A 314 36.81 5.28 2.86
N LEU A 315 36.26 4.48 3.77
CA LEU A 315 37.07 3.72 4.73
C LEU A 315 37.31 2.27 4.29
N LEU A 316 36.48 1.71 3.41
CA LEU A 316 36.48 0.29 3.03
C LEU A 316 36.64 0.03 1.52
N LEU A 317 36.88 1.08 0.72
CA LEU A 317 37.17 0.95 -0.73
C LEU A 317 38.24 1.91 -1.16
#